data_6973cf6944bf31e743d3ee51663158f0
#
_entry.id   6973cf6944bf31e743d3ee51663158f0
#
_cell.length_a   1.000
_cell.length_b   1.000
_cell.length_c   1.000
_cell.angle_alpha   90.00
_cell.angle_beta   90.00
_cell.angle_gamma   90.00
#
_symmetry.space_group_name_H-M   'P 1'
#
loop_
_entity.id
_entity.type
_entity.pdbx_description
1 polymer ?
#
loop_
_entity_poly.entity_id
_entity_poly.type
_entity_poly.pdbx_seq_one_letter_code
_entity_poly.pdbx_strand_id
1 'polypeptide(L)'
;MTAEENAKNIAENEARILELEAVVLGNKSRAFDHRSLIEENRMMLLSNYTAAFAGNRQLANMNTYAIFSNRIAFLRTLSPENDVQTNFVNSQINKARLDALVHRAALNSKVIEISARMAEINAQLIDVNRAIMQANEEIVAFNGAQLAANSAMIAGEHSMAEATVSANAVVISTNAEIIADLGSTASENSAKLEEHLTKTLENRESISQNKAEISERRTKIIANRAIIASNRAKIARG
;
A
#
# COMPACT_ATOMS: atom_id res chain seq x y z
N MET A 1 -15.09 1.32 52.98
CA MET A 1 -14.69 2.68 52.54
C MET A 1 -15.54 3.71 53.25
N THR A 2 -14.95 4.80 53.69
CA THR A 2 -15.67 5.97 54.22
C THR A 2 -15.98 6.96 53.09
N ALA A 3 -16.80 7.97 53.33
CA ALA A 3 -17.07 9.03 52.36
C ALA A 3 -15.79 9.82 52.00
N GLU A 4 -14.87 9.97 52.93
CA GLU A 4 -13.59 10.66 52.75
C GLU A 4 -12.61 9.83 51.89
N GLU A 5 -12.56 8.52 52.12
CA GLU A 5 -11.79 7.59 51.25
C GLU A 5 -12.38 7.56 49.83
N ASN A 6 -13.69 7.58 49.67
CA ASN A 6 -14.33 7.69 48.34
C ASN A 6 -13.95 8.97 47.64
N ALA A 7 -13.94 10.12 48.30
CA ALA A 7 -13.54 11.41 47.74
C ALA A 7 -12.08 11.41 47.27
N LYS A 8 -11.18 10.81 48.05
CA LYS A 8 -9.78 10.66 47.67
C LYS A 8 -9.62 9.79 46.42
N ASN A 9 -10.28 8.63 46.41
CA ASN A 9 -10.18 7.69 45.28
C ASN A 9 -10.82 8.27 43.99
N ILE A 10 -11.88 9.08 44.11
CA ILE A 10 -12.42 9.83 42.97
C ILE A 10 -11.39 10.78 42.38
N ALA A 11 -10.70 11.58 43.24
CA ALA A 11 -9.68 12.50 42.77
C ALA A 11 -8.48 11.78 42.12
N GLU A 12 -8.08 10.61 42.64
CA GLU A 12 -7.05 9.78 42.04
C GLU A 12 -7.50 9.23 40.67
N ASN A 13 -8.72 8.76 40.55
CA ASN A 13 -9.28 8.29 39.27
C ASN A 13 -9.36 9.44 38.25
N GLU A 14 -9.80 10.63 38.65
CA GLU A 14 -9.89 11.83 37.83
C GLU A 14 -8.50 12.21 37.25
N ALA A 15 -7.49 12.26 38.11
CA ALA A 15 -6.13 12.55 37.66
C ALA A 15 -5.59 11.54 36.61
N ARG A 16 -5.86 10.24 36.86
CA ARG A 16 -5.47 9.17 35.91
C ARG A 16 -6.23 9.24 34.60
N ILE A 17 -7.55 9.58 34.64
CA ILE A 17 -8.36 9.79 33.44
C ILE A 17 -7.74 10.90 32.55
N LEU A 18 -7.38 12.05 33.17
CA LEU A 18 -6.78 13.17 32.44
C LEU A 18 -5.45 12.78 31.78
N GLU A 19 -4.61 12.02 32.48
CA GLU A 19 -3.37 11.50 31.90
C GLU A 19 -3.64 10.57 30.70
N LEU A 20 -4.59 9.65 30.85
CA LEU A 20 -4.97 8.71 29.78
C LEU A 20 -5.62 9.42 28.59
N GLU A 21 -6.43 10.44 28.83
CA GLU A 21 -7.02 11.25 27.76
C GLU A 21 -5.92 11.86 26.87
N ALA A 22 -4.87 12.41 27.46
CA ALA A 22 -3.73 12.95 26.72
C ALA A 22 -3.03 11.87 25.85
N VAL A 23 -2.85 10.66 26.41
CA VAL A 23 -2.23 9.54 25.66
C VAL A 23 -3.13 9.08 24.51
N VAL A 24 -4.43 8.90 24.77
CA VAL A 24 -5.40 8.44 23.75
C VAL A 24 -5.53 9.46 22.62
N LEU A 25 -5.61 10.76 22.94
CA LEU A 25 -5.65 11.83 21.94
C LEU A 25 -4.32 11.93 21.16
N GLY A 26 -3.19 11.74 21.83
CA GLY A 26 -1.89 11.65 21.19
C GLY A 26 -1.80 10.47 20.21
N ASN A 27 -2.28 9.29 20.61
CA ASN A 27 -2.35 8.12 19.74
C ASN A 27 -3.25 8.37 18.51
N LYS A 28 -4.39 9.03 18.70
CA LYS A 28 -5.28 9.43 17.61
C LYS A 28 -4.57 10.34 16.60
N SER A 29 -3.89 11.39 17.06
CA SER A 29 -3.13 12.29 16.17
C SER A 29 -2.07 11.53 15.38
N ARG A 30 -1.25 10.72 16.04
CA ARG A 30 -0.21 9.90 15.40
C ARG A 30 -0.78 8.92 14.39
N ALA A 31 -1.94 8.32 14.67
CA ALA A 31 -2.61 7.43 13.73
C ALA A 31 -3.02 8.14 12.43
N PHE A 32 -3.50 9.38 12.51
CA PHE A 32 -3.81 10.20 11.32
C PHE A 32 -2.55 10.61 10.56
N ASP A 33 -1.46 10.97 11.23
CA ASP A 33 -0.19 11.30 10.59
C ASP A 33 0.38 10.08 9.85
N HIS A 34 0.34 8.90 10.47
CA HIS A 34 0.77 7.66 9.82
C HIS A 34 -0.09 7.31 8.61
N ARG A 35 -1.40 7.51 8.71
CA ARG A 35 -2.31 7.31 7.57
C ARG A 35 -1.94 8.22 6.40
N SER A 36 -1.63 9.49 6.65
CA SER A 36 -1.20 10.42 5.60
C SER A 36 0.08 9.95 4.91
N LEU A 37 1.07 9.46 5.67
CA LEU A 37 2.31 8.90 5.13
C LEU A 37 2.06 7.64 4.29
N ILE A 38 1.14 6.78 4.72
CA ILE A 38 0.76 5.56 3.98
C ILE A 38 0.10 5.93 2.64
N GLU A 39 -0.79 6.93 2.62
CA GLU A 39 -1.43 7.38 1.37
C GLU A 39 -0.42 8.06 0.42
N GLU A 40 0.53 8.84 0.93
CA GLU A 40 1.64 9.36 0.12
C GLU A 40 2.47 8.22 -0.50
N ASN A 41 2.84 7.21 0.28
CA ASN A 41 3.57 6.04 -0.19
C ASN A 41 2.78 5.31 -1.28
N ARG A 42 1.47 5.17 -1.11
CA ARG A 42 0.58 4.56 -2.11
C ARG A 42 0.57 5.34 -3.43
N MET A 43 0.48 6.67 -3.37
CA MET A 43 0.54 7.50 -4.57
C MET A 43 1.87 7.37 -5.30
N MET A 44 2.99 7.37 -4.57
CA MET A 44 4.32 7.17 -5.15
C MET A 44 4.46 5.79 -5.80
N LEU A 45 3.93 4.74 -5.17
CA LEU A 45 3.95 3.37 -5.67
C LEU A 45 3.15 3.23 -6.97
N LEU A 46 1.97 3.84 -7.05
CA LEU A 46 1.15 3.89 -8.28
C LEU A 46 1.85 4.67 -9.40
N SER A 47 2.52 5.77 -9.07
CA SER A 47 3.34 6.53 -10.03
C SER A 47 4.48 5.67 -10.59
N ASN A 48 5.21 4.95 -9.73
CA ASN A 48 6.27 4.02 -10.13
C ASN A 48 5.74 2.90 -11.03
N TYR A 49 4.59 2.31 -10.67
CA TYR A 49 3.93 1.29 -11.50
C TYR A 49 3.60 1.83 -12.89
N THR A 50 3.00 3.02 -12.97
CA THR A 50 2.65 3.64 -14.25
C THR A 50 3.89 3.92 -15.11
N ALA A 51 4.96 4.45 -14.51
CA ALA A 51 6.21 4.73 -15.22
C ALA A 51 6.88 3.44 -15.73
N ALA A 52 6.89 2.39 -14.92
CA ALA A 52 7.48 1.10 -15.28
C ALA A 52 6.65 0.38 -16.35
N PHE A 53 5.34 0.28 -16.15
CA PHE A 53 4.45 -0.52 -17.00
C PHE A 53 4.06 0.22 -18.28
N ALA A 54 3.44 1.40 -18.18
CA ALA A 54 3.00 2.15 -19.37
C ALA A 54 4.16 2.85 -20.09
N GLY A 55 5.15 3.37 -19.35
CA GLY A 55 6.27 4.09 -19.90
C GLY A 55 7.39 3.16 -20.43
N ASN A 56 8.14 2.56 -19.53
CA ASN A 56 9.36 1.81 -19.88
C ASN A 56 9.08 0.56 -20.70
N ARG A 57 8.05 -0.19 -20.31
CA ARG A 57 7.68 -1.44 -21.00
C ARG A 57 7.23 -1.21 -22.43
N GLN A 58 6.39 -0.19 -22.67
CA GLN A 58 5.93 0.12 -24.01
C GLN A 58 7.12 0.47 -24.94
N LEU A 59 8.04 1.32 -24.46
CA LEU A 59 9.23 1.68 -25.19
C LEU A 59 10.15 0.47 -25.44
N ALA A 60 10.34 -0.41 -24.44
CA ALA A 60 11.12 -1.62 -24.59
C ALA A 60 10.54 -2.58 -25.64
N ASN A 61 9.19 -2.76 -25.63
CA ASN A 61 8.51 -3.56 -26.66
C ASN A 61 8.67 -2.99 -28.07
N MET A 62 8.57 -1.66 -28.22
CA MET A 62 8.83 -0.99 -29.49
C MET A 62 10.28 -1.20 -29.97
N ASN A 63 11.26 -1.13 -29.06
CA ASN A 63 12.65 -1.40 -29.35
C ASN A 63 12.84 -2.86 -29.80
N THR A 64 12.24 -3.82 -29.11
CA THR A 64 12.29 -5.24 -29.49
C THR A 64 11.75 -5.45 -30.91
N TYR A 65 10.59 -4.88 -31.20
CA TYR A 65 10.01 -4.95 -32.56
C TYR A 65 10.97 -4.37 -33.61
N ALA A 66 11.53 -3.20 -33.34
CA ALA A 66 12.44 -2.53 -34.28
C ALA A 66 13.75 -3.30 -34.48
N ILE A 67 14.30 -3.95 -33.44
CA ILE A 67 15.49 -4.82 -33.55
C ILE A 67 15.24 -5.97 -34.52
N PHE A 68 14.13 -6.69 -34.35
CA PHE A 68 13.83 -7.83 -35.25
C PHE A 68 13.45 -7.37 -36.65
N SER A 69 12.76 -6.24 -36.81
CA SER A 69 12.52 -5.62 -38.12
C SER A 69 13.83 -5.27 -38.85
N ASN A 70 14.77 -4.64 -38.13
CA ASN A 70 16.09 -4.32 -38.72
C ASN A 70 16.84 -5.59 -39.12
N ARG A 71 16.82 -6.66 -38.33
CA ARG A 71 17.46 -7.95 -38.65
C ARG A 71 16.88 -8.55 -39.92
N ILE A 72 15.54 -8.59 -40.04
CA ILE A 72 14.87 -9.11 -41.23
C ILE A 72 15.15 -8.20 -42.45
N ALA A 73 15.14 -6.88 -42.27
CA ALA A 73 15.47 -5.95 -43.34
C ALA A 73 16.90 -6.18 -43.86
N PHE A 74 17.89 -6.32 -42.98
CA PHE A 74 19.27 -6.63 -43.35
C PHE A 74 19.37 -7.96 -44.14
N LEU A 75 18.75 -9.04 -43.66
CA LEU A 75 18.75 -10.33 -44.32
C LEU A 75 18.15 -10.26 -45.73
N ARG A 76 17.20 -9.36 -45.97
CA ARG A 76 16.60 -9.12 -47.28
C ARG A 76 17.47 -8.31 -48.27
N THR A 77 18.50 -7.60 -47.77
CA THR A 77 19.45 -6.92 -48.65
C THR A 77 20.48 -7.88 -49.23
N LEU A 78 20.60 -9.09 -48.67
CA LEU A 78 21.50 -10.11 -49.24
C LEU A 78 20.92 -10.61 -50.55
N SER A 79 21.80 -10.69 -51.59
CA SER A 79 21.45 -11.15 -52.92
C SER A 79 21.96 -12.59 -53.12
N PRO A 80 21.13 -13.62 -52.88
CA PRO A 80 21.54 -15.01 -53.06
C PRO A 80 21.72 -15.33 -54.53
N GLU A 81 22.81 -16.03 -54.89
CA GLU A 81 23.18 -16.41 -56.25
C GLU A 81 22.66 -17.79 -56.61
N ASN A 82 22.24 -18.62 -55.64
CA ASN A 82 21.78 -19.99 -55.87
C ASN A 82 20.75 -20.41 -54.76
N ASP A 83 20.14 -21.57 -54.95
CA ASP A 83 19.10 -22.11 -54.05
C ASP A 83 19.63 -22.38 -52.63
N VAL A 84 20.89 -22.77 -52.49
CA VAL A 84 21.51 -23.00 -51.16
C VAL A 84 21.59 -21.72 -50.37
N GLN A 85 22.02 -20.63 -50.99
CA GLN A 85 22.10 -19.31 -50.38
C GLN A 85 20.68 -18.74 -50.10
N THR A 86 19.75 -18.96 -51.02
CA THR A 86 18.34 -18.58 -50.82
C THR A 86 17.74 -19.30 -49.61
N ASN A 87 17.96 -20.61 -49.50
CA ASN A 87 17.50 -21.39 -48.35
C ASN A 87 18.15 -20.94 -47.04
N PHE A 88 19.43 -20.59 -47.07
CA PHE A 88 20.12 -20.03 -45.91
C PHE A 88 19.49 -18.72 -45.45
N VAL A 89 19.28 -17.75 -46.35
CA VAL A 89 18.64 -16.45 -46.02
C VAL A 89 17.25 -16.66 -45.44
N ASN A 90 16.41 -17.51 -46.08
CA ASN A 90 15.06 -17.81 -45.60
C ASN A 90 15.05 -18.49 -44.22
N SER A 91 16.01 -19.38 -43.97
CA SER A 91 16.20 -20.03 -42.67
C SER A 91 16.57 -19.01 -41.60
N GLN A 92 17.46 -18.06 -41.89
CA GLN A 92 17.80 -16.98 -40.94
C GLN A 92 16.64 -16.02 -40.66
N ILE A 93 15.82 -15.70 -41.67
CA ILE A 93 14.59 -14.92 -41.50
C ILE A 93 13.60 -15.66 -40.60
N ASN A 94 13.39 -16.96 -40.82
CA ASN A 94 12.52 -17.77 -39.98
C ASN A 94 13.04 -17.86 -38.55
N LYS A 95 14.34 -18.04 -38.37
CA LYS A 95 14.99 -18.01 -37.06
C LYS A 95 14.73 -16.67 -36.35
N ALA A 96 14.93 -15.54 -37.02
CA ALA A 96 14.67 -14.22 -36.43
C ALA A 96 13.20 -14.03 -35.99
N ARG A 97 12.25 -14.56 -36.79
CA ARG A 97 10.83 -14.56 -36.44
C ARG A 97 10.54 -15.42 -35.21
N LEU A 98 11.13 -16.63 -35.16
CA LEU A 98 10.98 -17.53 -34.00
C LEU A 98 11.56 -16.91 -32.72
N ASP A 99 12.76 -16.35 -32.79
CA ASP A 99 13.40 -15.65 -31.67
C ASP A 99 12.50 -14.53 -31.13
N ALA A 100 11.87 -13.75 -32.03
CA ALA A 100 10.92 -12.71 -31.67
C ALA A 100 9.66 -13.27 -30.98
N LEU A 101 9.12 -14.39 -31.47
CA LEU A 101 7.94 -15.04 -30.88
C LEU A 101 8.24 -15.63 -29.50
N VAL A 102 9.37 -16.31 -29.34
CA VAL A 102 9.82 -16.86 -28.06
C VAL A 102 9.99 -15.73 -27.03
N HIS A 103 10.63 -14.64 -27.41
CA HIS A 103 10.76 -13.49 -26.52
C HIS A 103 9.41 -12.88 -26.12
N ARG A 104 8.48 -12.75 -27.08
CA ARG A 104 7.12 -12.25 -26.79
C ARG A 104 6.32 -13.18 -25.86
N ALA A 105 6.45 -14.49 -26.07
CA ALA A 105 5.79 -15.47 -25.21
C ALA A 105 6.32 -15.37 -23.77
N ALA A 106 7.63 -15.25 -23.59
CA ALA A 106 8.24 -15.05 -22.27
C ALA A 106 7.78 -13.73 -21.60
N LEU A 107 7.70 -12.64 -22.38
CA LEU A 107 7.17 -11.37 -21.88
C LEU A 107 5.68 -11.48 -21.49
N ASN A 108 4.87 -12.18 -22.27
CA ASN A 108 3.45 -12.38 -21.93
C ASN A 108 3.31 -13.16 -20.63
N SER A 109 4.12 -14.19 -20.41
CA SER A 109 4.13 -14.92 -19.12
C SER A 109 4.41 -13.98 -17.95
N LYS A 110 5.39 -13.08 -18.07
CA LYS A 110 5.69 -12.09 -17.03
C LYS A 110 4.55 -11.08 -16.80
N VAL A 111 3.80 -10.73 -17.84
CA VAL A 111 2.61 -9.88 -17.69
C VAL A 111 1.51 -10.56 -16.91
N ILE A 112 1.26 -11.82 -17.24
CA ILE A 112 0.23 -12.63 -16.55
C ILE A 112 0.59 -12.74 -15.07
N GLU A 113 1.87 -13.01 -14.73
CA GLU A 113 2.36 -13.05 -13.36
C GLU A 113 2.14 -11.70 -12.62
N ILE A 114 2.49 -10.58 -13.26
CA ILE A 114 2.28 -9.24 -12.70
C ILE A 114 0.78 -8.96 -12.50
N SER A 115 -0.06 -9.34 -13.48
CA SER A 115 -1.51 -9.16 -13.40
C SER A 115 -2.13 -9.96 -12.25
N ALA A 116 -1.65 -11.19 -12.02
CA ALA A 116 -2.09 -12.01 -10.89
C ALA A 116 -1.75 -11.35 -9.55
N ARG A 117 -0.53 -10.80 -9.40
CA ARG A 117 -0.13 -10.05 -8.19
C ARG A 117 -0.97 -8.78 -7.98
N MET A 118 -1.34 -8.09 -9.06
CA MET A 118 -2.23 -6.92 -8.95
C MET A 118 -3.65 -7.31 -8.52
N ALA A 119 -4.15 -8.46 -8.95
CA ALA A 119 -5.42 -8.99 -8.49
C ALA A 119 -5.40 -9.33 -7.00
N GLU A 120 -4.30 -9.90 -6.51
CA GLU A 120 -4.08 -10.17 -5.08
C GLU A 120 -4.06 -8.89 -4.25
N ILE A 121 -3.36 -7.85 -4.69
CA ILE A 121 -3.36 -6.53 -4.04
C ILE A 121 -4.78 -5.95 -3.98
N ASN A 122 -5.57 -6.10 -5.05
CA ASN A 122 -6.97 -5.66 -5.04
C ASN A 122 -7.82 -6.43 -4.02
N ALA A 123 -7.60 -7.74 -3.86
CA ALA A 123 -8.27 -8.54 -2.84
C ALA A 123 -7.93 -8.05 -1.42
N GLN A 124 -6.66 -7.77 -1.14
CA GLN A 124 -6.23 -7.21 0.14
C GLN A 124 -6.87 -5.83 0.42
N LEU A 125 -7.01 -4.97 -0.59
CA LEU A 125 -7.70 -3.68 -0.45
C LEU A 125 -9.19 -3.84 -0.15
N ILE A 126 -9.85 -4.86 -0.72
CA ILE A 126 -11.24 -5.20 -0.41
C ILE A 126 -11.35 -5.63 1.07
N ASP A 127 -10.42 -6.43 1.57
CA ASP A 127 -10.42 -6.86 2.98
C ASP A 127 -10.18 -5.68 3.93
N VAL A 128 -9.30 -4.75 3.59
CA VAL A 128 -9.15 -3.48 4.33
C VAL A 128 -10.45 -2.69 4.36
N ASN A 129 -11.17 -2.58 3.23
CA ASN A 129 -12.47 -1.89 3.19
C ASN A 129 -13.51 -2.57 4.10
N ARG A 130 -13.53 -3.91 4.13
CA ARG A 130 -14.42 -4.66 5.03
C ARG A 130 -14.10 -4.39 6.50
N ALA A 131 -12.82 -4.39 6.87
CA ALA A 131 -12.40 -4.06 8.23
C ALA A 131 -12.80 -2.63 8.64
N ILE A 132 -12.69 -1.66 7.74
CA ILE A 132 -13.16 -0.29 7.98
C ILE A 132 -14.68 -0.24 8.18
N MET A 133 -15.46 -0.96 7.37
CA MET A 133 -16.93 -1.02 7.53
C MET A 133 -17.32 -1.64 8.87
N GLN A 134 -16.65 -2.72 9.28
CA GLN A 134 -16.88 -3.34 10.58
C GLN A 134 -16.57 -2.38 11.73
N ALA A 135 -15.42 -1.70 11.70
CA ALA A 135 -15.08 -0.70 12.71
C ALA A 135 -16.09 0.45 12.77
N ASN A 136 -16.63 0.89 11.61
CA ASN A 136 -17.68 1.90 11.57
C ASN A 136 -18.98 1.39 12.19
N GLU A 137 -19.35 0.13 11.97
CA GLU A 137 -20.54 -0.49 12.59
C GLU A 137 -20.41 -0.55 14.12
N GLU A 138 -19.22 -0.92 14.63
CA GLU A 138 -18.93 -0.91 16.07
C GLU A 138 -19.06 0.49 16.67
N ILE A 139 -18.57 1.54 15.99
CA ILE A 139 -18.72 2.93 16.42
C ILE A 139 -20.20 3.35 16.43
N VAL A 140 -20.97 2.97 15.42
CA VAL A 140 -22.40 3.29 15.35
C VAL A 140 -23.17 2.60 16.48
N ALA A 141 -22.87 1.32 16.76
CA ALA A 141 -23.47 0.57 17.85
C ALA A 141 -23.14 1.21 19.21
N PHE A 142 -21.87 1.58 19.44
CA PHE A 142 -21.45 2.29 20.64
C PHE A 142 -22.18 3.62 20.79
N ASN A 143 -22.24 4.44 19.75
CA ASN A 143 -22.96 5.71 19.78
C ASN A 143 -24.45 5.54 20.10
N GLY A 144 -25.09 4.51 19.52
CA GLY A 144 -26.47 4.17 19.82
C GLY A 144 -26.71 3.85 21.31
N ALA A 145 -25.81 3.05 21.88
CA ALA A 145 -25.87 2.73 23.32
C ALA A 145 -25.70 3.98 24.21
N GLN A 146 -24.74 4.87 23.85
CA GLN A 146 -24.53 6.10 24.62
C GLN A 146 -25.71 7.08 24.48
N LEU A 147 -26.33 7.16 23.31
CA LEU A 147 -27.55 7.98 23.14
C LEU A 147 -28.72 7.45 23.95
N ALA A 148 -28.90 6.13 24.03
CA ALA A 148 -29.92 5.51 24.87
C ALA A 148 -29.67 5.80 26.36
N ALA A 149 -28.42 5.66 26.83
CA ALA A 149 -28.02 5.99 28.18
C ALA A 149 -28.30 7.48 28.51
N ASN A 150 -27.92 8.39 27.62
CA ASN A 150 -28.22 9.82 27.81
C ASN A 150 -29.71 10.11 27.85
N SER A 151 -30.52 9.44 27.04
CA SER A 151 -31.96 9.59 27.04
C SER A 151 -32.58 9.10 28.36
N ALA A 152 -32.09 8.00 28.91
CA ALA A 152 -32.51 7.47 30.21
C ALA A 152 -32.18 8.46 31.34
N MET A 153 -30.97 9.03 31.34
CA MET A 153 -30.58 10.06 32.31
C MET A 153 -31.48 11.31 32.25
N ILE A 154 -31.79 11.80 31.05
CA ILE A 154 -32.64 12.95 30.80
C ILE A 154 -34.10 12.66 31.27
N ALA A 155 -34.57 11.42 31.09
CA ALA A 155 -35.87 10.97 31.54
C ALA A 155 -35.97 10.85 33.08
N GLY A 156 -34.88 11.06 33.81
CA GLY A 156 -34.88 11.03 35.30
C GLY A 156 -34.68 9.63 35.89
N GLU A 157 -34.18 8.69 35.10
CA GLU A 157 -33.87 7.33 35.60
C GLU A 157 -32.67 7.30 36.57
N HIS A 158 -31.93 8.42 36.72
CA HIS A 158 -30.86 8.60 37.70
C HIS A 158 -31.40 9.33 38.92
N SER A 159 -31.47 8.67 40.08
CA SER A 159 -31.96 9.22 41.33
C SER A 159 -30.84 9.37 42.36
N MET A 160 -30.79 10.53 43.02
CA MET A 160 -29.89 10.75 44.18
C MET A 160 -30.26 9.86 45.39
N ALA A 161 -31.43 9.22 45.39
CA ALA A 161 -31.84 8.30 46.44
C ALA A 161 -30.96 7.02 46.51
N GLU A 162 -30.27 6.68 45.45
CA GLU A 162 -29.34 5.53 45.37
C GLU A 162 -27.91 5.88 45.84
N ALA A 163 -27.63 7.14 46.09
CA ALA A 163 -26.30 7.62 46.51
C ALA A 163 -25.98 7.18 47.94
N THR A 164 -25.28 6.08 48.08
CA THR A 164 -24.76 5.58 49.36
C THR A 164 -23.24 5.46 49.30
N VAL A 165 -22.57 5.45 50.46
CA VAL A 165 -21.12 5.27 50.53
C VAL A 165 -20.70 3.94 49.88
N SER A 166 -21.49 2.89 50.05
CA SER A 166 -21.23 1.57 49.50
C SER A 166 -21.42 1.54 47.98
N ALA A 167 -22.51 2.13 47.45
CA ALA A 167 -22.75 2.21 46.02
C ALA A 167 -21.65 3.01 45.31
N ASN A 168 -21.29 4.15 45.88
CA ASN A 168 -20.17 4.97 45.36
C ASN A 168 -18.85 4.19 45.36
N ALA A 169 -18.57 3.44 46.43
CA ALA A 169 -17.34 2.61 46.48
C ALA A 169 -17.25 1.59 45.36
N VAL A 170 -18.37 0.94 44.99
CA VAL A 170 -18.41 -0.02 43.87
C VAL A 170 -18.10 0.68 42.55
N VAL A 171 -18.77 1.81 42.28
CA VAL A 171 -18.53 2.56 41.02
C VAL A 171 -17.09 3.06 40.95
N ILE A 172 -16.52 3.55 42.05
CA ILE A 172 -15.10 4.00 42.08
C ILE A 172 -14.13 2.85 41.78
N SER A 173 -14.39 1.67 42.37
CA SER A 173 -13.55 0.50 42.12
C SER A 173 -13.63 0.06 40.66
N THR A 174 -14.85 -0.02 40.12
CA THR A 174 -15.06 -0.34 38.68
C THR A 174 -14.36 0.66 37.76
N ASN A 175 -14.46 1.95 38.08
CA ASN A 175 -13.77 3.00 37.32
C ASN A 175 -12.24 2.80 37.37
N ALA A 176 -11.69 2.46 38.53
CA ALA A 176 -10.24 2.21 38.65
C ALA A 176 -9.77 1.00 37.84
N GLU A 177 -10.56 -0.06 37.72
CA GLU A 177 -10.30 -1.22 36.87
C GLU A 177 -10.33 -0.83 35.38
N ILE A 178 -11.37 -0.12 34.96
CA ILE A 178 -11.50 0.37 33.57
C ILE A 178 -10.33 1.30 33.20
N ILE A 179 -9.89 2.18 34.11
CA ILE A 179 -8.73 3.05 33.92
C ILE A 179 -7.46 2.25 33.73
N ALA A 180 -7.27 1.16 34.48
CA ALA A 180 -6.10 0.30 34.35
C ALA A 180 -6.09 -0.41 32.98
N ASP A 181 -7.20 -0.99 32.56
CA ASP A 181 -7.37 -1.66 31.27
C ASP A 181 -7.18 -0.69 30.10
N LEU A 182 -7.74 0.52 30.20
CA LEU A 182 -7.55 1.57 29.21
C LEU A 182 -6.08 2.00 29.10
N GLY A 183 -5.38 2.08 30.25
CA GLY A 183 -3.94 2.38 30.29
C GLY A 183 -3.11 1.34 29.54
N SER A 184 -3.43 0.06 29.73
CA SER A 184 -2.79 -1.04 29.00
C SER A 184 -3.04 -0.92 27.50
N THR A 185 -4.31 -0.77 27.11
CA THR A 185 -4.72 -0.63 25.70
C THR A 185 -4.07 0.59 25.02
N ALA A 186 -4.03 1.72 25.71
CA ALA A 186 -3.41 2.95 25.20
C ALA A 186 -1.89 2.79 24.97
N SER A 187 -1.22 2.09 25.88
CA SER A 187 0.21 1.76 25.77
C SER A 187 0.49 0.80 24.61
N GLU A 188 -0.31 -0.25 24.45
CA GLU A 188 -0.21 -1.18 23.32
C GLU A 188 -0.44 -0.46 21.98
N ASN A 189 -1.42 0.43 21.91
CA ASN A 189 -1.67 1.22 20.72
C ASN A 189 -0.50 2.14 20.39
N SER A 190 0.15 2.75 21.39
CA SER A 190 1.36 3.54 21.20
C SER A 190 2.50 2.71 20.60
N ALA A 191 2.72 1.50 21.11
CA ALA A 191 3.76 0.60 20.61
C ALA A 191 3.49 0.15 19.17
N LYS A 192 2.23 -0.20 18.84
CA LYS A 192 1.82 -0.56 17.48
C LYS A 192 2.00 0.60 16.50
N LEU A 193 1.69 1.83 16.92
CA LEU A 193 1.92 3.02 16.11
C LEU A 193 3.40 3.22 15.78
N GLU A 194 4.31 3.00 16.74
CA GLU A 194 5.76 3.09 16.51
C GLU A 194 6.25 2.05 15.49
N GLU A 195 5.79 0.80 15.65
CA GLU A 195 6.10 -0.28 14.69
C GLU A 195 5.58 0.06 13.28
N HIS A 196 4.35 0.55 13.17
CA HIS A 196 3.75 0.92 11.88
C HIS A 196 4.48 2.10 11.23
N LEU A 197 4.94 3.10 12.02
CA LEU A 197 5.74 4.20 11.50
C LEU A 197 7.03 3.69 10.88
N THR A 198 7.75 2.84 11.60
CA THR A 198 9.00 2.23 11.12
C THR A 198 8.78 1.52 9.78
N LYS A 199 7.80 0.64 9.69
CA LYS A 199 7.46 -0.06 8.44
C LYS A 199 7.07 0.89 7.30
N THR A 200 6.36 1.97 7.63
CA THR A 200 5.93 2.96 6.64
C THR A 200 7.13 3.73 6.06
N LEU A 201 8.13 4.04 6.88
CA LEU A 201 9.35 4.70 6.44
C LEU A 201 10.25 3.76 5.63
N GLU A 202 10.38 2.50 6.01
CA GLU A 202 11.09 1.46 5.24
C GLU A 202 10.46 1.26 3.85
N ASN A 203 9.13 1.23 3.80
CA ASN A 203 8.40 1.17 2.53
C ASN A 203 8.68 2.41 1.66
N ARG A 204 8.72 3.60 2.24
CA ARG A 204 9.03 4.86 1.53
C ARG A 204 10.42 4.82 0.90
N GLU A 205 11.41 4.32 1.63
CA GLU A 205 12.78 4.14 1.12
C GLU A 205 12.78 3.17 -0.06
N SER A 206 12.15 1.99 0.08
CA SER A 206 12.04 0.99 -0.98
C SER A 206 11.35 1.54 -2.24
N ILE A 207 10.30 2.34 -2.08
CA ILE A 207 9.59 3.00 -3.17
C ILE A 207 10.50 4.03 -3.88
N SER A 208 11.31 4.76 -3.13
CA SER A 208 12.27 5.73 -3.66
C SER A 208 13.36 5.04 -4.47
N GLN A 209 13.92 3.94 -3.96
CA GLN A 209 14.88 3.10 -4.67
C GLN A 209 14.29 2.54 -5.98
N ASN A 210 13.08 2.00 -5.94
CA ASN A 210 12.37 1.55 -7.13
C ASN A 210 12.22 2.66 -8.18
N LYS A 211 11.91 3.89 -7.75
CA LYS A 211 11.82 5.05 -8.65
C LYS A 211 13.15 5.34 -9.36
N ALA A 212 14.25 5.29 -8.63
CA ALA A 212 15.59 5.48 -9.19
C ALA A 212 15.93 4.40 -10.23
N GLU A 213 15.68 3.13 -9.91
CA GLU A 213 15.88 2.01 -10.85
C GLU A 213 15.01 2.13 -12.12
N ILE A 214 13.74 2.52 -11.98
CA ILE A 214 12.85 2.74 -13.12
C ILE A 214 13.40 3.83 -14.03
N SER A 215 13.93 4.90 -13.47
CA SER A 215 14.56 6.00 -14.21
C SER A 215 15.83 5.55 -14.93
N GLU A 216 16.69 4.81 -14.27
CA GLU A 216 17.90 4.24 -14.88
C GLU A 216 17.55 3.31 -16.05
N ARG A 217 16.59 2.42 -15.85
CA ARG A 217 16.10 1.52 -16.92
C ARG A 217 15.55 2.29 -18.12
N ARG A 218 14.82 3.40 -17.87
CA ARG A 218 14.34 4.28 -18.95
C ARG A 218 15.49 4.86 -19.76
N THR A 219 16.56 5.31 -19.12
CA THR A 219 17.74 5.84 -19.78
C THR A 219 18.38 4.78 -20.70
N LYS A 220 18.53 3.55 -20.22
CA LYS A 220 19.05 2.42 -21.02
C LYS A 220 18.14 2.08 -22.21
N ILE A 221 16.82 2.12 -22.04
CA ILE A 221 15.85 1.88 -23.12
C ILE A 221 15.95 2.96 -24.21
N ILE A 222 16.13 4.22 -23.82
CA ILE A 222 16.30 5.35 -24.76
C ILE A 222 17.64 5.22 -25.51
N ALA A 223 18.72 4.85 -24.83
CA ALA A 223 20.01 4.60 -25.47
C ALA A 223 19.92 3.47 -26.51
N ASN A 224 19.26 2.36 -26.18
CA ASN A 224 18.99 1.28 -27.13
C ASN A 224 18.21 1.78 -28.35
N ARG A 225 17.23 2.66 -28.18
CA ARG A 225 16.46 3.25 -29.30
C ARG A 225 17.33 4.04 -30.26
N ALA A 226 18.30 4.79 -29.74
CA ALA A 226 19.27 5.53 -30.59
C ALA A 226 20.13 4.59 -31.42
N ILE A 227 20.63 3.49 -30.82
CA ILE A 227 21.42 2.46 -31.54
C ILE A 227 20.55 1.78 -32.62
N ILE A 228 19.31 1.44 -32.30
CA ILE A 228 18.37 0.83 -33.26
C ILE A 228 18.14 1.74 -34.47
N ALA A 229 17.93 3.04 -34.22
CA ALA A 229 17.76 4.02 -35.30
C ALA A 229 19.02 4.17 -36.17
N SER A 230 20.19 4.19 -35.54
CA SER A 230 21.48 4.20 -36.28
C SER A 230 21.64 2.97 -37.15
N ASN A 231 21.34 1.78 -36.61
CA ASN A 231 21.43 0.53 -37.39
C ASN A 231 20.45 0.53 -38.57
N ARG A 232 19.21 1.02 -38.35
CA ARG A 232 18.24 1.15 -39.44
C ARG A 232 18.72 2.07 -40.55
N ALA A 233 19.36 3.20 -40.20
CA ALA A 233 19.90 4.13 -41.16
C ALA A 233 21.07 3.53 -41.98
N LYS A 234 21.91 2.68 -41.38
CA LYS A 234 22.99 1.96 -42.04
C LYS A 234 22.43 0.93 -43.03
N ILE A 235 21.42 0.14 -42.62
CA ILE A 235 20.77 -0.86 -43.48
C ILE A 235 20.11 -0.20 -44.71
N ALA A 236 19.58 1.00 -44.57
CA ALA A 236 18.94 1.73 -45.66
C ALA A 236 19.94 2.34 -46.67
N ARG A 237 21.23 2.40 -46.35
CA ARG A 237 22.29 3.01 -47.20
C ARG A 237 23.13 1.96 -47.90
N GLY A 238 23.13 0.72 -47.45
CA GLY A 238 23.87 -0.40 -48.03
C GLY A 238 23.02 -1.28 -48.88
#